data_e89012c62c939957bcd948b94e98f249
#
_entry.id   e89012c62c939957bcd948b94e98f249
#
_cell.length_a   1.000
_cell.length_b   1.000
_cell.length_c   1.000
_cell.angle_alpha   90.00
_cell.angle_beta   90.00
_cell.angle_gamma   90.00
#
_symmetry.space_group_name_H-M   'P 1'
#
loop_
_entity.id
_entity.type
_entity.pdbx_description
1 polymer ?
#
loop_
_entity_poly.entity_id
_entity_poly.type
_entity_poly.pdbx_seq_one_letter_code
_entity_poly.pdbx_strand_id
1 'polypeptide(L)'
;YTDDSGTQDAYGVAHFRTCEIYIDSGLPRALMRQTVTHELVHALRFSYGESLDLESEEKICDFIAAHFDELKSLRKAVLKAYESRNGQPRLSVRGK
;
A
#
# COMPACT_ATOMS: atom_id res chain seq x y z
N TYR A 1 12.62 -6.14 10.91
CA TYR A 1 12.56 -5.72 12.31
C TYR A 1 11.22 -5.09 12.64
N THR A 2 10.57 -5.61 13.65
CA THR A 2 9.27 -5.12 14.09
C THR A 2 9.22 -5.17 15.62
N ASP A 3 8.65 -4.14 16.21
CA ASP A 3 8.40 -4.13 17.64
C ASP A 3 7.08 -3.39 17.88
N ASP A 4 6.82 -3.05 19.13
CA ASP A 4 5.56 -2.40 19.47
C ASP A 4 5.40 -1.02 18.85
N SER A 5 6.49 -0.41 18.42
CA SER A 5 6.44 0.95 17.89
C SER A 5 6.35 0.99 16.37
N GLY A 6 6.60 -0.13 15.68
CA GLY A 6 6.48 -0.12 14.24
C GLY A 6 7.35 -1.15 13.55
N THR A 7 7.61 -0.90 12.28
CA THR A 7 8.43 -1.78 11.46
C THR A 7 9.62 -1.00 10.91
N GLN A 8 10.69 -1.72 10.62
CA GLN A 8 11.87 -1.13 10.01
C GLN A 8 12.34 -1.99 8.86
N ASP A 9 12.52 -1.35 7.71
CA ASP A 9 13.06 -1.97 6.52
C ASP A 9 14.40 -1.36 6.18
N ALA A 10 15.03 -1.83 5.09
CA ALA A 10 16.32 -1.30 4.68
C ALA A 10 16.26 0.19 4.36
N TYR A 11 15.13 0.66 3.84
CA TYR A 11 15.01 2.01 3.31
C TYR A 11 14.02 2.87 4.07
N GLY A 12 13.31 2.33 5.05
CA GLY A 12 12.33 3.11 5.76
C GLY A 12 11.88 2.44 7.03
N VAL A 13 11.14 3.18 7.83
CA VAL A 13 10.60 2.67 9.08
C VAL A 13 9.26 3.34 9.36
N ALA A 14 8.32 2.54 9.86
CA ALA A 14 7.02 3.05 10.30
C ALA A 14 6.95 2.92 11.81
N HIS A 15 6.69 4.05 12.47
CA HIS A 15 6.51 4.09 13.91
C HIS A 15 5.03 4.22 14.21
N PHE A 16 4.43 3.13 14.65
CA PHE A 16 2.97 3.12 14.86
C PHE A 16 2.54 3.97 16.03
N ARG A 17 3.37 4.01 17.06
CA ARG A 17 3.03 4.73 18.27
C ARG A 17 2.94 6.22 18.05
N THR A 18 3.81 6.76 17.22
CA THR A 18 3.83 8.20 16.93
C THR A 18 3.16 8.54 15.61
N CYS A 19 2.72 7.54 14.85
CA CYS A 19 2.08 7.73 13.55
C CYS A 19 3.02 8.44 12.58
N GLU A 20 4.27 8.00 12.55
CA GLU A 20 5.28 8.60 11.69
C GLU A 20 5.91 7.56 10.80
N ILE A 21 6.26 7.98 9.58
CA ILE A 21 7.00 7.15 8.65
C ILE A 21 8.24 7.90 8.25
N TYR A 22 9.38 7.24 8.38
CA TYR A 22 10.68 7.82 7.99
C TYR A 22 11.20 7.07 6.78
N ILE A 23 11.62 7.82 5.76
CA ILE A 23 12.13 7.26 4.53
C ILE A 23 13.55 7.78 4.33
N ASP A 24 14.45 6.90 3.89
CA ASP A 24 15.82 7.30 3.58
C ASP A 24 15.79 8.34 2.47
N SER A 25 16.35 9.52 2.75
CA SER A 25 16.29 10.64 1.82
C SER A 25 17.18 10.48 0.60
N GLY A 26 18.10 9.52 0.62
CA GLY A 26 19.03 9.32 -0.48
C GLY A 26 18.55 8.36 -1.55
N LEU A 27 17.31 7.90 -1.48
CA LEU A 27 16.83 6.91 -2.42
C LEU A 27 16.50 7.50 -3.78
N PRO A 28 16.72 6.73 -4.87
CA PRO A 28 16.19 7.13 -6.15
C PRO A 28 14.68 7.27 -6.09
N ARG A 29 14.14 8.12 -6.95
CA ARG A 29 12.71 8.45 -6.88
C ARG A 29 11.81 7.22 -6.95
N ALA A 30 12.08 6.31 -7.89
CA ALA A 30 11.23 5.13 -8.04
C ALA A 30 11.26 4.26 -6.79
N LEU A 31 12.44 4.10 -6.21
CA LEU A 31 12.58 3.29 -5.01
C LEU A 31 11.94 3.99 -3.82
N MET A 32 12.05 5.31 -3.76
CA MET A 32 11.41 6.08 -2.71
C MET A 32 9.89 5.88 -2.74
N ARG A 33 9.29 5.97 -3.94
CA ARG A 33 7.85 5.81 -4.06
C ARG A 33 7.40 4.42 -3.63
N GLN A 34 8.17 3.40 -4.02
CA GLN A 34 7.86 2.03 -3.63
C GLN A 34 7.98 1.86 -2.12
N THR A 35 9.03 2.44 -1.53
CA THR A 35 9.24 2.33 -0.09
C THR A 35 8.12 3.03 0.68
N VAL A 36 7.68 4.20 0.22
CA VAL A 36 6.57 4.89 0.86
C VAL A 36 5.32 4.02 0.84
N THR A 37 5.03 3.40 -0.30
CA THR A 37 3.86 2.53 -0.41
C THR A 37 3.97 1.35 0.55
N HIS A 38 5.16 0.74 0.62
CA HIS A 38 5.40 -0.39 1.51
C HIS A 38 5.08 -0.01 2.96
N GLU A 39 5.60 1.13 3.41
CA GLU A 39 5.37 1.55 4.78
C GLU A 39 3.92 1.95 5.03
N LEU A 40 3.26 2.52 4.04
CA LEU A 40 1.86 2.87 4.18
C LEU A 40 0.98 1.64 4.34
N VAL A 41 1.32 0.53 3.67
CA VAL A 41 0.55 -0.69 3.84
C VAL A 41 0.68 -1.19 5.28
N HIS A 42 1.90 -1.14 5.85
CA HIS A 42 2.06 -1.48 7.27
C HIS A 42 1.17 -0.61 8.15
N ALA A 43 1.16 0.69 7.89
CA ALA A 43 0.39 1.62 8.70
C ALA A 43 -1.11 1.35 8.60
N LEU A 44 -1.58 1.04 7.39
CA LEU A 44 -2.98 0.73 7.21
C LEU A 44 -3.37 -0.56 7.94
N ARG A 45 -2.52 -1.59 7.81
CA ARG A 45 -2.77 -2.84 8.52
C ARG A 45 -2.88 -2.58 10.01
N PHE A 46 -1.95 -1.81 10.56
CA PHE A 46 -1.98 -1.50 11.97
C PHE A 46 -3.24 -0.72 12.35
N SER A 47 -3.61 0.27 11.54
CA SER A 47 -4.77 1.11 11.81
C SER A 47 -6.07 0.34 11.86
N TYR A 48 -6.20 -0.68 11.02
CA TYR A 48 -7.41 -1.47 10.96
C TYR A 48 -7.36 -2.68 11.88
N GLY A 49 -6.27 -2.85 12.60
CA GLY A 49 -6.16 -3.93 13.57
C GLY A 49 -6.09 -5.33 12.98
N GLU A 50 -5.73 -5.43 11.70
CA GLU A 50 -5.60 -6.73 11.08
C GLU A 50 -4.45 -7.50 11.70
N SER A 51 -4.68 -8.79 11.94
CA SER A 51 -3.69 -9.64 12.58
C SER A 51 -3.04 -10.54 11.53
N LEU A 52 -1.79 -10.25 11.22
CA LEU A 52 -1.00 -11.06 10.30
C LEU A 52 0.34 -11.35 10.94
N ASP A 53 0.91 -12.51 10.63
CA ASP A 53 2.27 -12.74 11.09
C ASP A 53 3.21 -11.86 10.27
N LEU A 54 4.40 -11.63 10.79
CA LEU A 54 5.32 -10.69 10.17
C LEU A 54 5.70 -11.10 8.77
N GLU A 55 5.95 -12.37 8.55
CA GLU A 55 6.37 -12.83 7.23
C GLU A 55 5.29 -12.60 6.19
N SER A 56 4.05 -12.90 6.51
CA SER A 56 2.93 -12.67 5.59
C SER A 56 2.73 -11.19 5.34
N GLU A 57 2.84 -10.39 6.38
CA GLU A 57 2.67 -8.95 6.23
C GLU A 57 3.73 -8.36 5.33
N GLU A 58 4.99 -8.79 5.48
CA GLU A 58 6.06 -8.27 4.65
C GLU A 58 5.86 -8.64 3.18
N LYS A 59 5.41 -9.86 2.94
CA LYS A 59 5.15 -10.27 1.56
C LYS A 59 4.04 -9.46 0.91
N ILE A 60 3.00 -9.18 1.66
CA ILE A 60 1.89 -8.39 1.16
C ILE A 60 2.35 -6.97 0.89
N CYS A 61 3.10 -6.37 1.81
CA CYS A 61 3.61 -5.03 1.64
C CYS A 61 4.50 -4.94 0.42
N ASP A 62 5.39 -5.91 0.23
CA ASP A 62 6.28 -5.92 -0.92
C ASP A 62 5.52 -6.07 -2.22
N PHE A 63 4.55 -6.96 -2.26
CA PHE A 63 3.78 -7.19 -3.47
C PHE A 63 2.99 -5.94 -3.86
N ILE A 64 2.30 -5.36 -2.90
CA ILE A 64 1.50 -4.17 -3.17
C ILE A 64 2.39 -3.01 -3.58
N ALA A 65 3.51 -2.82 -2.89
CA ALA A 65 4.42 -1.72 -3.22
C ALA A 65 4.98 -1.86 -4.63
N ALA A 66 5.32 -3.09 -5.03
CA ALA A 66 5.90 -3.33 -6.34
C ALA A 66 4.90 -3.12 -7.47
N HIS A 67 3.62 -3.35 -7.20
CA HIS A 67 2.60 -3.36 -8.26
C HIS A 67 1.51 -2.32 -8.07
N PHE A 68 1.73 -1.38 -7.17
CA PHE A 68 0.69 -0.40 -6.84
C PHE A 68 0.30 0.45 -8.03
N ASP A 69 1.29 0.96 -8.77
CA ASP A 69 1.00 1.81 -9.91
C ASP A 69 0.31 1.02 -11.02
N GLU A 70 0.70 -0.22 -11.19
CA GLU A 70 0.04 -1.08 -12.17
C GLU A 70 -1.41 -1.32 -11.78
N LEU A 71 -1.67 -1.57 -10.51
CA LEU A 71 -3.03 -1.77 -10.03
C LEU A 71 -3.88 -0.53 -10.24
N LYS A 72 -3.33 0.65 -9.96
CA LYS A 72 -4.04 1.90 -10.18
C LYS A 72 -4.40 2.08 -11.65
N SER A 73 -3.46 1.80 -12.54
CA SER A 73 -3.69 1.92 -13.97
C SER A 73 -4.75 0.96 -14.46
N LEU A 74 -4.70 -0.26 -13.97
CA LEU A 74 -5.67 -1.27 -14.35
C LEU A 74 -7.07 -0.88 -13.85
N ARG A 75 -7.17 -0.40 -12.63
CA ARG A 75 -8.46 0.04 -12.10
C ARG A 75 -9.03 1.16 -12.95
N LYS A 76 -8.19 2.12 -13.31
CA LYS A 76 -8.65 3.24 -14.11
C LYS A 76 -9.15 2.77 -15.47
N ALA A 77 -8.44 1.85 -16.10
CA ALA A 77 -8.85 1.34 -17.40
C ALA A 77 -10.16 0.58 -17.32
N VAL A 78 -10.33 -0.23 -16.29
CA VAL A 78 -11.57 -0.99 -16.12
C VAL A 78 -12.75 -0.06 -15.88
N LEU A 79 -12.57 0.94 -15.03
CA LEU A 79 -13.65 1.88 -14.74
C LEU A 79 -14.04 2.67 -15.99
N LYS A 80 -13.05 3.08 -16.76
CA LYS A 80 -13.33 3.82 -17.98
C LYS A 80 -14.11 2.98 -18.98
N ALA A 81 -13.73 1.72 -19.12
CA ALA A 81 -14.44 0.82 -20.03
C ALA A 81 -15.87 0.57 -19.54
N TYR A 82 -16.03 0.43 -18.24
CA TYR A 82 -17.36 0.22 -17.67
C TYR A 82 -18.26 1.43 -17.92
N GLU A 83 -17.77 2.61 -17.64
CA GLU A 83 -18.55 3.84 -17.82
C GLU A 83 -18.91 4.06 -19.28
N SER A 84 -17.97 3.80 -20.15
CA SER A 84 -18.20 3.98 -21.59
C SER A 84 -19.25 3.01 -22.09
N ARG A 85 -19.19 1.77 -21.63
CA ARG A 85 -20.12 0.75 -22.10
C ARG A 85 -21.53 0.97 -21.57
N ASN A 86 -21.68 1.37 -20.31
CA ASN A 86 -22.99 1.47 -19.70
C ASN A 86 -23.58 2.87 -19.77
N GLY A 87 -22.81 3.86 -20.19
CA GLY A 87 -23.29 5.22 -20.24
C GLY A 87 -23.61 5.76 -18.86
N GLN A 88 -23.06 5.17 -17.81
CA GLN A 88 -23.29 5.60 -16.45
C GLN A 88 -22.00 5.61 -15.69
N PRO A 89 -21.78 6.63 -14.89
CA PRO A 89 -20.58 6.69 -14.09
C PRO A 89 -20.67 5.83 -12.82
N ARG A 90 -21.76 5.18 -12.63
CA ARG A 90 -21.97 4.40 -11.43
C ARG A 90 -21.38 3.03 -11.55
N LEU A 91 -20.72 2.60 -10.51
CA LEU A 91 -20.16 1.28 -10.42
C LEU A 91 -20.90 0.48 -9.37
N SER A 92 -21.42 -0.65 -9.77
CA SER A 92 -22.11 -1.53 -8.88
C SER A 92 -21.14 -2.55 -8.34
N VAL A 93 -20.87 -2.50 -7.05
CA VAL A 93 -19.90 -3.41 -6.44
C VAL A 93 -20.64 -4.56 -5.78
N ARG A 94 -20.38 -5.74 -6.28
CA ARG A 94 -21.07 -6.90 -5.75
C ARG A 94 -20.39 -7.44 -4.57
N GLY A 95 -21.11 -8.10 -3.73
CA GLY A 95 -20.57 -8.68 -2.54
C GLY A 95 -20.31 -7.67 -1.47
N LYS A 96 -20.83 -6.54 -1.66
CA LYS A 96 -20.62 -5.48 -0.71
C LYS A 96 -21.89 -5.05 -0.14
#